data_f3f1d63cba976d3a21d25ef1b5eab4be
#
_entry.id   f3f1d63cba976d3a21d25ef1b5eab4be
#
_cell.length_a   1.000
_cell.length_b   1.000
_cell.length_c   1.000
_cell.angle_alpha   90.00
_cell.angle_beta   90.00
_cell.angle_gamma   90.00
#
_symmetry.space_group_name_H-M   'P 1'
#
loop_
_entity.id
_entity.type
_entity.pdbx_description
1 polymer ?
#
loop_
_entity_poly.entity_id
_entity_poly.type
_entity_poly.pdbx_seq_one_letter_code
_entity_poly.pdbx_strand_id
1 'polypeptide(L)'
;MKIRSRIVPVAALAGSVVVTGCAYNSSSSDVYTASQAQREQTVRMGTVDSVRGVKISTNNGQPSGLGAIGGGALGAVAGSTLGGGTGSILTSIVGGIAGAVAGNAVENGVAVRDGLEITVRLDNGDMRAITQSATGEVFTAGDRVRLLSSGGSTRVTH
;
A
#
# COMPACT_ATOMS: atom_id res chain seq x y z
N MET A 1 59.03 0.32 6.91
CA MET A 1 58.24 -0.48 5.94
C MET A 1 56.78 -0.04 6.15
N LYS A 2 56.20 0.78 5.21
CA LYS A 2 54.91 1.43 5.35
C LYS A 2 53.83 0.56 4.71
N ILE A 3 53.02 -0.11 5.49
CA ILE A 3 51.81 -0.79 5.04
C ILE A 3 50.71 0.28 4.98
N ARG A 4 50.45 0.80 3.78
CA ARG A 4 49.32 1.72 3.53
C ARG A 4 48.07 0.91 3.39
N SER A 5 47.18 1.09 4.34
CA SER A 5 45.79 0.64 4.38
C SER A 5 45.05 0.90 3.05
N ARG A 6 44.61 -0.19 2.39
CA ARG A 6 43.76 -0.18 1.17
C ARG A 6 42.30 -0.49 1.50
N ILE A 7 41.78 0.01 2.63
CA ILE A 7 40.44 -0.35 3.15
C ILE A 7 39.35 0.69 2.81
N VAL A 8 39.66 1.75 2.04
CA VAL A 8 38.76 2.88 1.87
C VAL A 8 37.74 2.78 0.70
N PRO A 9 37.83 1.91 -0.34
CA PRO A 9 36.86 1.97 -1.41
C PRO A 9 35.60 1.08 -1.24
N VAL A 10 35.51 0.23 -0.20
CA VAL A 10 34.38 -0.71 -0.05
C VAL A 10 33.18 -0.04 0.65
N ALA A 11 33.38 1.01 1.43
CA ALA A 11 32.32 1.71 2.14
C ALA A 11 31.46 2.64 1.25
N ALA A 12 31.93 2.99 0.05
CA ALA A 12 31.25 3.94 -0.84
C ALA A 12 30.17 3.30 -1.74
N LEU A 13 30.12 1.97 -1.85
CA LEU A 13 29.18 1.28 -2.74
C LEU A 13 27.84 0.89 -2.07
N ALA A 14 27.74 1.03 -0.74
CA ALA A 14 26.55 0.67 0.02
C ALA A 14 25.47 1.78 0.07
N GLY A 15 25.74 2.96 -0.50
CA GLY A 15 24.87 4.15 -0.40
C GLY A 15 23.85 4.33 -1.51
N SER A 16 23.83 3.48 -2.53
CA SER A 16 22.94 3.67 -3.70
C SER A 16 21.77 2.67 -3.70
N VAL A 17 21.08 2.53 -2.57
CA VAL A 17 19.72 1.98 -2.60
C VAL A 17 18.82 3.08 -3.14
N VAL A 18 18.64 3.11 -4.45
CA VAL A 18 17.62 3.89 -5.13
C VAL A 18 16.29 3.37 -4.60
N VAL A 19 15.68 4.11 -3.69
CA VAL A 19 14.29 3.92 -3.29
C VAL A 19 13.46 4.28 -4.52
N THR A 20 13.27 3.33 -5.43
CA THR A 20 12.22 3.41 -6.45
C THR A 20 10.92 3.30 -5.69
N GLY A 21 10.38 4.43 -5.24
CA GLY A 21 9.07 4.53 -4.64
C GLY A 21 8.06 3.94 -5.62
N CYS A 22 7.42 2.85 -5.24
CA CYS A 22 6.29 2.32 -5.99
C CYS A 22 5.25 3.44 -6.10
N ALA A 23 4.95 3.87 -7.34
CA ALA A 23 3.86 4.78 -7.62
C ALA A 23 2.57 4.11 -7.11
N TYR A 24 2.02 4.67 -6.07
CA TYR A 24 0.85 4.15 -5.41
C TYR A 24 -0.40 4.55 -6.20
N ASN A 25 -1.09 3.58 -6.78
CA ASN A 25 -2.37 3.81 -7.42
C ASN A 25 -3.44 4.07 -6.34
N SER A 26 -3.67 5.33 -6.02
CA SER A 26 -4.82 5.71 -5.20
C SER A 26 -6.08 5.67 -6.07
N SER A 27 -7.00 4.75 -5.76
CA SER A 27 -8.33 4.71 -6.38
C SER A 27 -9.25 5.74 -5.71
N SER A 28 -8.83 7.01 -5.72
CA SER A 28 -9.65 8.13 -5.28
C SER A 28 -10.67 8.51 -6.36
N SER A 29 -11.85 9.00 -5.98
CA SER A 29 -12.85 9.51 -6.91
C SER A 29 -12.30 10.66 -7.79
N ASP A 30 -11.33 11.44 -7.27
CA ASP A 30 -10.81 12.64 -7.91
C ASP A 30 -9.45 12.45 -8.60
N VAL A 31 -8.79 11.31 -8.41
CA VAL A 31 -7.47 11.04 -8.99
C VAL A 31 -7.55 9.99 -10.07
N TYR A 32 -7.26 10.40 -11.30
CA TYR A 32 -7.16 9.53 -12.46
C TYR A 32 -5.73 9.12 -12.70
N THR A 33 -5.50 7.86 -12.99
CA THR A 33 -4.21 7.43 -13.53
C THR A 33 -4.08 7.85 -15.00
N ALA A 34 -2.86 7.99 -15.51
CA ALA A 34 -2.64 8.33 -16.91
C ALA A 34 -3.28 7.32 -17.88
N SER A 35 -3.41 6.05 -17.48
CA SER A 35 -4.09 5.01 -18.26
C SER A 35 -5.61 5.11 -18.24
N GLN A 36 -6.19 5.83 -17.28
CA GLN A 36 -7.64 6.09 -17.19
C GLN A 36 -8.03 7.40 -17.85
N ALA A 37 -7.07 8.33 -17.99
CA ALA A 37 -7.28 9.59 -18.70
C ALA A 37 -7.52 9.32 -20.19
N GLN A 38 -8.34 10.15 -20.85
CA GLN A 38 -8.67 10.06 -22.27
C GLN A 38 -9.44 8.78 -22.67
N ARG A 39 -10.04 8.06 -21.70
CA ARG A 39 -10.92 6.93 -21.97
C ARG A 39 -12.37 7.31 -21.72
N GLU A 40 -13.24 6.86 -22.62
CA GLU A 40 -14.68 6.95 -22.42
C GLU A 40 -15.09 6.11 -21.20
N GLN A 41 -15.97 6.66 -20.38
CA GLN A 41 -16.56 6.00 -19.22
C GLN A 41 -18.06 5.92 -19.38
N THR A 42 -18.62 4.76 -19.05
CA THR A 42 -20.08 4.63 -18.97
C THR A 42 -20.57 5.26 -17.69
N VAL A 43 -21.51 6.19 -17.82
CA VAL A 43 -22.16 6.87 -16.69
C VAL A 43 -23.55 6.30 -16.48
N ARG A 44 -23.85 5.91 -15.24
CA ARG A 44 -25.21 5.52 -14.83
C ARG A 44 -25.60 6.35 -13.62
N MET A 45 -26.83 6.84 -13.63
CA MET A 45 -27.36 7.64 -12.54
C MET A 45 -28.11 6.74 -11.55
N GLY A 46 -28.08 7.13 -10.29
CA GLY A 46 -28.78 6.41 -9.24
C GLY A 46 -28.89 7.22 -7.95
N THR A 47 -29.48 6.59 -6.94
CA THR A 47 -29.65 7.16 -5.60
C THR A 47 -29.01 6.22 -4.61
N VAL A 48 -28.26 6.77 -3.66
CA VAL A 48 -27.65 5.99 -2.57
C VAL A 48 -28.73 5.40 -1.69
N ASP A 49 -28.71 4.09 -1.53
CA ASP A 49 -29.61 3.36 -0.63
C ASP A 49 -28.99 3.23 0.77
N SER A 50 -27.74 2.84 0.84
CA SER A 50 -27.01 2.72 2.11
C SER A 50 -25.51 2.88 1.93
N VAL A 51 -24.81 3.26 3.01
CA VAL A 51 -23.35 3.40 3.06
C VAL A 51 -22.86 2.72 4.32
N ARG A 52 -21.78 1.92 4.21
CA ARG A 52 -21.10 1.38 5.38
C ARG A 52 -19.58 1.46 5.25
N GLY A 53 -18.90 1.68 6.37
CA GLY A 53 -17.44 1.63 6.43
C GLY A 53 -16.95 0.19 6.30
N VAL A 54 -15.94 -0.01 5.47
CA VAL A 54 -15.27 -1.30 5.26
C VAL A 54 -13.75 -1.13 5.30
N LYS A 55 -13.03 -2.23 5.43
CA LYS A 55 -11.57 -2.25 5.27
C LYS A 55 -11.23 -2.87 3.92
N ILE A 56 -10.38 -2.19 3.16
CA ILE A 56 -9.88 -2.66 1.86
C ILE A 56 -8.46 -3.15 2.04
N SER A 57 -8.22 -4.44 1.78
CA SER A 57 -6.88 -5.00 1.76
C SER A 57 -6.29 -4.90 0.35
N THR A 58 -5.11 -4.30 0.22
CA THR A 58 -4.41 -4.14 -1.06
C THR A 58 -3.70 -5.43 -1.50
N ASN A 59 -3.45 -6.37 -0.58
CA ASN A 59 -2.68 -7.59 -0.82
C ASN A 59 -3.53 -8.87 -0.69
N ASN A 60 -4.84 -8.81 -0.95
CA ASN A 60 -5.77 -9.95 -0.75
C ASN A 60 -5.66 -10.60 0.65
N GLY A 61 -5.25 -9.83 1.66
CA GLY A 61 -5.03 -10.32 3.02
C GLY A 61 -3.72 -11.10 3.22
N GLN A 62 -2.89 -11.24 2.17
CA GLN A 62 -1.59 -11.92 2.26
C GLN A 62 -0.46 -10.88 2.33
N PRO A 63 0.45 -10.98 3.32
CA PRO A 63 1.68 -10.18 3.34
C PRO A 63 2.51 -10.49 2.10
N SER A 64 3.07 -9.47 1.44
CA SER A 64 3.99 -9.69 0.32
C SER A 64 5.33 -10.25 0.77
N GLY A 65 5.61 -10.17 2.08
CA GLY A 65 6.87 -10.57 2.69
C GLY A 65 7.99 -9.54 2.50
N LEU A 66 7.75 -8.46 1.77
CA LEU A 66 8.76 -7.41 1.54
C LEU A 66 9.14 -6.71 2.85
N GLY A 67 8.17 -6.49 3.74
CA GLY A 67 8.41 -5.94 5.06
C GLY A 67 9.29 -6.86 5.91
N ALA A 68 9.04 -8.17 5.87
CA ALA A 68 9.85 -9.15 6.58
C ALA A 68 11.29 -9.22 6.02
N ILE A 69 11.45 -9.23 4.69
CA ILE A 69 12.77 -9.26 4.03
C ILE A 69 13.53 -7.97 4.32
N GLY A 70 12.92 -6.80 4.11
CA GLY A 70 13.53 -5.50 4.35
C GLY A 70 13.86 -5.28 5.83
N GLY A 71 12.92 -5.55 6.72
CA GLY A 71 13.10 -5.45 8.16
C GLY A 71 14.14 -6.44 8.68
N GLY A 72 14.13 -7.67 8.17
CA GLY A 72 15.11 -8.70 8.50
C GLY A 72 16.54 -8.30 8.10
N ALA A 73 16.72 -7.78 6.89
CA ALA A 73 18.02 -7.32 6.41
C ALA A 73 18.56 -6.14 7.25
N LEU A 74 17.72 -5.13 7.49
CA LEU A 74 18.08 -3.97 8.33
C LEU A 74 18.36 -4.38 9.77
N GLY A 75 17.55 -5.27 10.34
CA GLY A 75 17.72 -5.78 11.69
C GLY A 75 19.00 -6.61 11.84
N ALA A 76 19.38 -7.42 10.83
CA ALA A 76 20.61 -8.17 10.83
C ALA A 76 21.84 -7.24 10.78
N VAL A 77 21.81 -6.19 9.94
CA VAL A 77 22.88 -5.18 9.87
C VAL A 77 23.00 -4.44 11.20
N ALA A 78 21.88 -3.96 11.75
CA ALA A 78 21.89 -3.27 13.05
C ALA A 78 22.37 -4.19 14.17
N GLY A 79 21.92 -5.46 14.19
CA GLY A 79 22.38 -6.45 15.16
C GLY A 79 23.88 -6.75 15.07
N SER A 80 24.46 -6.78 13.86
CA SER A 80 25.88 -7.02 13.66
C SER A 80 26.78 -5.94 14.24
N THR A 81 26.29 -4.70 14.39
CA THR A 81 27.05 -3.58 14.96
C THR A 81 27.12 -3.61 16.48
N LEU A 82 26.23 -4.36 17.13
CA LEU A 82 26.12 -4.43 18.59
C LEU A 82 26.98 -5.52 19.21
N GLY A 83 27.60 -6.42 18.41
CA GLY A 83 28.43 -7.52 18.88
C GLY A 83 29.86 -7.49 18.33
N GLY A 84 30.84 -7.89 19.15
CA GLY A 84 32.24 -8.08 18.74
C GLY A 84 32.57 -9.55 18.50
N GLY A 85 33.39 -9.88 17.50
CA GLY A 85 33.82 -11.25 17.21
C GLY A 85 32.66 -12.21 16.90
N THR A 86 32.69 -13.40 17.53
CA THR A 86 31.64 -14.42 17.33
C THR A 86 30.26 -13.96 17.84
N GLY A 87 30.20 -13.01 18.74
CA GLY A 87 28.94 -12.43 19.27
C GLY A 87 28.18 -11.63 18.23
N SER A 88 28.84 -11.05 17.23
CA SER A 88 28.16 -10.30 16.17
C SER A 88 27.26 -11.18 15.28
N ILE A 89 27.62 -12.46 15.10
CA ILE A 89 26.80 -13.41 14.34
C ILE A 89 25.50 -13.68 15.08
N LEU A 90 25.55 -13.90 16.39
CA LEU A 90 24.37 -14.16 17.19
C LEU A 90 23.43 -12.94 17.25
N THR A 91 24.00 -11.75 17.47
CA THR A 91 23.22 -10.49 17.50
C THR A 91 22.63 -10.13 16.15
N SER A 92 23.31 -10.46 15.02
CA SER A 92 22.72 -10.26 13.67
C SER A 92 21.55 -11.21 13.40
N ILE A 93 21.60 -12.46 13.88
CA ILE A 93 20.48 -13.40 13.74
C ILE A 93 19.27 -12.93 14.55
N VAL A 94 19.47 -12.55 15.81
CA VAL A 94 18.40 -12.04 16.67
C VAL A 94 17.83 -10.74 16.12
N GLY A 95 18.68 -9.82 15.68
CA GLY A 95 18.29 -8.56 15.05
C GLY A 95 17.51 -8.79 13.74
N GLY A 96 17.94 -9.76 12.92
CA GLY A 96 17.26 -10.14 11.69
C GLY A 96 15.86 -10.67 11.94
N ILE A 97 15.68 -11.55 12.93
CA ILE A 97 14.35 -12.08 13.30
C ILE A 97 13.46 -10.98 13.85
N ALA A 98 13.94 -10.16 14.77
CA ALA A 98 13.16 -9.05 15.33
C ALA A 98 12.79 -8.03 14.26
N GLY A 99 13.72 -7.69 13.37
CA GLY A 99 13.48 -6.80 12.24
C GLY A 99 12.48 -7.35 11.23
N ALA A 100 12.50 -8.66 10.94
CA ALA A 100 11.55 -9.30 10.06
C ALA A 100 10.12 -9.26 10.65
N VAL A 101 9.96 -9.52 11.95
CA VAL A 101 8.67 -9.44 12.63
C VAL A 101 8.14 -8.01 12.63
N ALA A 102 8.99 -7.03 12.97
CA ALA A 102 8.63 -5.62 12.97
C ALA A 102 8.27 -5.13 11.57
N GLY A 103 9.06 -5.47 10.56
CA GLY A 103 8.83 -5.12 9.16
C GLY A 103 7.52 -5.69 8.63
N ASN A 104 7.21 -6.94 8.96
CA ASN A 104 5.94 -7.57 8.59
C ASN A 104 4.73 -6.89 9.28
N ALA A 105 4.87 -6.49 10.55
CA ALA A 105 3.82 -5.76 11.26
C ALA A 105 3.54 -4.39 10.61
N VAL A 106 4.58 -3.67 10.19
CA VAL A 106 4.44 -2.40 9.46
C VAL A 106 3.78 -2.62 8.10
N GLU A 107 4.20 -3.64 7.34
CA GLU A 107 3.60 -3.99 6.06
C GLU A 107 2.10 -4.26 6.19
N ASN A 108 1.70 -5.08 7.17
CA ASN A 108 0.29 -5.38 7.43
C ASN A 108 -0.52 -4.13 7.80
N GLY A 109 0.08 -3.19 8.54
CA GLY A 109 -0.56 -1.93 8.90
C GLY A 109 -0.84 -1.02 7.70
N VAL A 110 0.04 -1.01 6.69
CA VAL A 110 -0.15 -0.21 5.46
C VAL A 110 -0.97 -0.92 4.38
N ALA A 111 -1.09 -2.25 4.46
CA ALA A 111 -1.84 -3.05 3.49
C ALA A 111 -3.36 -2.96 3.65
N VAL A 112 -3.86 -2.39 4.75
CA VAL A 112 -5.28 -2.23 5.04
C VAL A 112 -5.64 -0.76 5.07
N ARG A 113 -6.67 -0.37 4.31
CA ARG A 113 -7.16 1.01 4.22
C ARG A 113 -8.63 1.10 4.51
N ASP A 114 -9.04 2.27 4.96
CA ASP A 114 -10.45 2.57 5.12
C ASP A 114 -11.12 2.74 3.75
N GLY A 115 -12.26 2.12 3.60
CA GLY A 115 -13.09 2.20 2.42
C GLY A 115 -14.56 2.37 2.78
N LEU A 116 -15.37 2.66 1.76
CA LEU A 116 -16.81 2.72 1.85
C LEU A 116 -17.39 1.69 0.89
N GLU A 117 -18.37 0.94 1.36
CA GLU A 117 -19.28 0.19 0.51
C GLU A 117 -20.57 1.00 0.38
N ILE A 118 -20.86 1.41 -0.85
CA ILE A 118 -21.99 2.26 -1.20
C ILE A 118 -22.96 1.43 -2.01
N THR A 119 -24.14 1.21 -1.49
CA THR A 119 -25.23 0.57 -2.23
C THR A 119 -26.04 1.63 -2.93
N VAL A 120 -26.16 1.52 -4.25
CA VAL A 120 -26.84 2.48 -5.11
C VAL A 120 -27.97 1.79 -5.83
N ARG A 121 -29.16 2.39 -5.79
CA ARG A 121 -30.31 2.05 -6.64
C ARG A 121 -30.24 2.87 -7.91
N LEU A 122 -30.00 2.21 -9.02
CA LEU A 122 -29.97 2.85 -10.34
C LEU A 122 -31.37 3.27 -10.81
N ASP A 123 -31.43 4.23 -11.71
CA ASP A 123 -32.68 4.71 -12.25
C ASP A 123 -33.45 3.65 -13.07
N ASN A 124 -32.77 2.59 -13.54
CA ASN A 124 -33.40 1.43 -14.17
C ASN A 124 -33.96 0.41 -13.15
N GLY A 125 -33.83 0.66 -11.85
CA GLY A 125 -34.30 -0.21 -10.77
C GLY A 125 -33.28 -1.21 -10.25
N ASP A 126 -32.13 -1.40 -10.92
CA ASP A 126 -31.05 -2.30 -10.46
C ASP A 126 -30.40 -1.76 -9.18
N MET A 127 -29.99 -2.67 -8.31
CA MET A 127 -29.14 -2.33 -7.16
C MET A 127 -27.70 -2.74 -7.42
N ARG A 128 -26.77 -1.86 -7.06
CA ARG A 128 -25.33 -2.09 -7.18
C ARG A 128 -24.62 -1.69 -5.89
N ALA A 129 -23.77 -2.57 -5.38
CA ALA A 129 -22.87 -2.26 -4.28
C ALA A 129 -21.46 -2.03 -4.84
N ILE A 130 -20.87 -0.90 -4.54
CA ILE A 130 -19.54 -0.48 -4.98
C ILE A 130 -18.67 -0.23 -3.76
N THR A 131 -17.51 -0.87 -3.70
CA THR A 131 -16.51 -0.63 -2.66
C THR A 131 -15.41 0.24 -3.22
N GLN A 132 -15.17 1.38 -2.57
CA GLN A 132 -14.12 2.34 -2.94
C GLN A 132 -13.39 2.87 -1.71
N SER A 133 -12.20 3.43 -1.90
CA SER A 133 -11.46 4.07 -0.81
C SER A 133 -12.24 5.25 -0.24
N ALA A 134 -12.20 5.44 1.07
CA ALA A 134 -12.81 6.60 1.73
C ALA A 134 -11.93 7.84 1.44
N THR A 135 -12.25 8.59 0.41
CA THR A 135 -11.44 9.72 -0.09
C THR A 135 -12.24 11.02 -0.09
N GLY A 136 -12.55 11.54 1.09
CA GLY A 136 -13.04 12.91 1.22
C GLY A 136 -14.50 13.18 0.80
N GLU A 137 -15.07 12.42 -0.15
CA GLU A 137 -16.50 12.53 -0.46
C GLU A 137 -17.32 11.85 0.64
N VAL A 138 -18.34 12.54 1.12
CA VAL A 138 -19.29 12.01 2.11
C VAL A 138 -20.56 11.63 1.37
N PHE A 139 -20.97 10.38 1.52
CA PHE A 139 -22.22 9.87 0.93
C PHE A 139 -23.23 9.58 2.02
N THR A 140 -24.47 9.96 1.75
CA THR A 140 -25.61 9.76 2.65
C THR A 140 -26.75 9.04 1.90
N ALA A 141 -27.53 8.22 2.59
CA ALA A 141 -28.70 7.61 1.98
C ALA A 141 -29.65 8.71 1.44
N GLY A 142 -30.08 8.55 0.20
CA GLY A 142 -30.89 9.52 -0.53
C GLY A 142 -30.13 10.43 -1.49
N ASP A 143 -28.77 10.45 -1.43
CA ASP A 143 -27.96 11.29 -2.33
C ASP A 143 -28.07 10.81 -3.78
N ARG A 144 -28.16 11.77 -4.70
CA ARG A 144 -28.09 11.51 -6.16
C ARG A 144 -26.62 11.38 -6.55
N VAL A 145 -26.29 10.26 -7.18
CA VAL A 145 -24.90 9.92 -7.53
C VAL A 145 -24.79 9.38 -8.94
N ARG A 146 -23.56 9.42 -9.44
CA ARG A 146 -23.17 8.86 -10.72
C ARG A 146 -22.24 7.66 -10.49
N LEU A 147 -22.52 6.57 -11.17
CA LEU A 147 -21.62 5.43 -11.28
C LEU A 147 -20.80 5.57 -12.56
N LEU A 148 -19.51 5.75 -12.42
CA LEU A 148 -18.56 5.86 -13.52
C LEU A 148 -17.86 4.52 -13.69
N SER A 149 -18.06 3.84 -14.81
CA SER A 149 -17.48 2.54 -15.12
C SER A 149 -16.52 2.64 -16.29
N SER A 150 -15.27 2.18 -16.11
CA SER A 150 -14.25 2.09 -17.15
C SER A 150 -13.29 0.93 -16.87
N GLY A 151 -13.02 0.09 -17.88
CA GLY A 151 -11.99 -0.95 -17.79
C GLY A 151 -12.18 -1.95 -16.65
N GLY A 152 -13.43 -2.29 -16.29
CA GLY A 152 -13.73 -3.24 -15.20
C GLY A 152 -13.73 -2.61 -13.80
N SER A 153 -13.40 -1.33 -13.67
CA SER A 153 -13.49 -0.58 -12.42
C SER A 153 -14.74 0.30 -12.44
N THR A 154 -15.43 0.39 -11.30
CA THR A 154 -16.59 1.27 -11.11
C THR A 154 -16.38 2.09 -9.84
N ARG A 155 -16.71 3.37 -9.90
CA ARG A 155 -16.69 4.28 -8.75
C ARG A 155 -17.98 5.08 -8.68
N VAL A 156 -18.30 5.55 -7.48
CA VAL A 156 -19.44 6.41 -7.18
C VAL A 156 -18.92 7.82 -6.93
N THR A 157 -19.58 8.82 -7.46
CA THR A 157 -19.32 10.25 -7.24
C THR A 157 -20.62 11.05 -7.33
N HIS A 158 -20.64 12.24 -6.78
CA HIS A 158 -21.76 13.20 -6.93
C HIS A 158 -21.84 13.80 -8.33
#